data_63132834cd0edd438ae9cbd575c7aa58
#
_entry.id   63132834cd0edd438ae9cbd575c7aa58
#
_cell.length_a   1.000
_cell.length_b   1.000
_cell.length_c   1.000
_cell.angle_alpha   90.00
_cell.angle_beta   90.00
_cell.angle_gamma   90.00
#
_symmetry.space_group_name_H-M   'P 1'
#
loop_
_entity.id
_entity.type
_entity.pdbx_description
1 polymer ?
#
loop_
_entity_poly.entity_id
_entity_poly.type
_entity_poly.pdbx_seq_one_letter_code
_entity_poly.pdbx_strand_id
1 'polypeptide(L)'
;MLGLLSYLSWGETVDPTPKFSQELQEKAADGDADAQYQLGDCYFFGLGVKRDMVEGVSWYRKAAEAGQMKAQFNLGGCFHEGMGIEPDLMAAIRWWRKSAGQDYAPAQISIGDCYIFGKGLAQDEQEGVRWYRKAAAQNYPAAQHRLGNCYYHGQGVRKDLAQAIQWYRKAAAQGYQASQRALRELGDEGAD
;
A
#
# COMPACT_ATOMS: atom_id res chain seq x y z
N MET A 1 -6.17 -5.54 -14.82
CA MET A 1 -6.51 -4.10 -14.72
C MET A 1 -7.14 -3.71 -13.36
N LEU A 2 -7.19 -4.60 -12.35
CA LEU A 2 -7.82 -4.39 -11.03
C LEU A 2 -6.81 -4.20 -9.86
N GLY A 3 -5.51 -4.38 -10.08
CA GLY A 3 -4.53 -4.41 -9.00
C GLY A 3 -4.23 -3.05 -8.35
N LEU A 4 -4.07 -1.98 -9.12
CA LEU A 4 -3.70 -0.66 -8.58
C LEU A 4 -4.89 0.13 -8.06
N LEU A 5 -6.08 -0.05 -8.63
CA LEU A 5 -7.30 0.58 -8.10
C LEU A 5 -7.64 0.03 -6.71
N SER A 6 -7.23 -1.22 -6.39
CA SER A 6 -7.39 -1.77 -5.04
C SER A 6 -6.38 -1.19 -4.02
N TYR A 7 -5.23 -0.70 -4.45
CA TYR A 7 -4.26 -0.02 -3.57
C TYR A 7 -4.65 1.42 -3.25
N LEU A 8 -5.41 2.09 -4.14
CA LEU A 8 -5.88 3.48 -3.95
C LEU A 8 -7.21 3.57 -3.17
N SER A 9 -7.94 2.45 -2.98
CA SER A 9 -9.28 2.46 -2.36
C SER A 9 -9.31 2.30 -0.84
N TRP A 10 -8.18 2.33 -0.16
CA TRP A 10 -8.11 2.01 1.26
C TRP A 10 -8.01 3.25 2.13
N GLY A 11 -9.17 3.87 2.43
CA GLY A 11 -9.36 4.64 3.67
C GLY A 11 -8.51 5.89 3.90
N GLU A 12 -7.65 6.28 2.98
CA GLU A 12 -7.09 7.63 2.99
C GLU A 12 -8.22 8.58 2.57
N THR A 13 -8.48 9.59 3.40
CA THR A 13 -9.18 10.80 2.95
C THR A 13 -8.53 11.17 1.63
N VAL A 14 -9.32 11.10 0.55
CA VAL A 14 -8.85 11.43 -0.80
C VAL A 14 -8.16 12.78 -0.70
N ASP A 15 -6.83 12.78 -0.73
CA ASP A 15 -6.07 14.00 -1.01
C ASP A 15 -6.77 14.62 -2.21
N PRO A 16 -7.13 15.91 -2.20
CA PRO A 16 -7.89 16.50 -3.30
C PRO A 16 -7.17 16.10 -4.58
N THR A 17 -7.90 15.39 -5.47
CA THR A 17 -7.32 14.83 -6.71
C THR A 17 -6.42 15.89 -7.32
N PRO A 18 -5.11 15.61 -7.50
CA PRO A 18 -4.17 16.62 -7.96
C PRO A 18 -4.68 17.19 -9.29
N LYS A 19 -4.77 18.50 -9.38
CA LYS A 19 -5.18 19.17 -10.62
C LYS A 19 -3.92 19.50 -11.39
N PHE A 20 -3.79 18.96 -12.58
CA PHE A 20 -2.72 19.36 -13.49
C PHE A 20 -2.82 20.87 -13.74
N SER A 21 -1.77 21.61 -13.41
CA SER A 21 -1.70 23.06 -13.55
C SER A 21 -0.26 23.49 -13.86
N GLN A 22 -0.10 24.69 -14.39
CA GLN A 22 1.22 25.26 -14.61
C GLN A 22 1.98 25.44 -13.28
N GLU A 23 1.30 25.89 -12.23
CA GLU A 23 1.89 26.04 -10.89
C GLU A 23 2.44 24.70 -10.35
N LEU A 24 1.68 23.59 -10.53
CA LEU A 24 2.16 22.26 -10.14
C LEU A 24 3.41 21.86 -10.90
N GLN A 25 3.45 22.14 -12.21
CA GLN A 25 4.61 21.83 -13.05
C GLN A 25 5.85 22.64 -12.63
N GLU A 26 5.67 23.94 -12.35
CA GLU A 26 6.75 24.82 -11.88
C GLU A 26 7.32 24.31 -10.54
N LYS A 27 6.48 24.05 -9.55
CA LYS A 27 6.92 23.48 -8.25
C LYS A 27 7.66 22.15 -8.41
N ALA A 28 7.14 21.25 -9.25
CA ALA A 28 7.78 19.96 -9.51
C ALA A 28 9.14 20.13 -10.20
N ALA A 29 9.25 21.09 -11.13
CA ALA A 29 10.50 21.44 -11.80
C ALA A 29 11.55 22.03 -10.84
N ASP A 30 11.09 22.81 -9.86
CA ASP A 30 11.94 23.39 -8.80
C ASP A 30 12.38 22.35 -7.74
N GLY A 31 11.92 21.09 -7.88
CA GLY A 31 12.36 19.98 -7.03
C GLY A 31 11.48 19.70 -5.81
N ASP A 32 10.31 20.31 -5.70
CA ASP A 32 9.36 19.98 -4.65
C ASP A 32 8.87 18.53 -4.80
N ALA A 33 9.20 17.69 -3.83
CA ALA A 33 8.95 16.26 -3.89
C ALA A 33 7.45 15.90 -3.87
N ASP A 34 6.64 16.68 -3.15
CA ASP A 34 5.19 16.47 -3.11
C ASP A 34 4.55 16.90 -4.43
N ALA A 35 5.01 18.00 -5.04
CA ALA A 35 4.55 18.42 -6.37
C ALA A 35 4.98 17.41 -7.44
N GLN A 36 6.19 16.86 -7.37
CA GLN A 36 6.66 15.79 -8.27
C GLN A 36 5.78 14.54 -8.14
N TYR A 37 5.43 14.13 -6.90
CA TYR A 37 4.53 13.01 -6.66
C TYR A 37 3.15 13.28 -7.28
N GLN A 38 2.55 14.46 -7.03
CA GLN A 38 1.25 14.84 -7.57
C GLN A 38 1.27 14.92 -9.11
N LEU A 39 2.33 15.44 -9.70
CA LEU A 39 2.49 15.49 -11.15
C LEU A 39 2.62 14.07 -11.73
N GLY A 40 3.28 13.17 -11.00
CA GLY A 40 3.31 11.75 -11.30
C GLY A 40 1.90 11.14 -11.35
N ASP A 41 1.05 11.44 -10.36
CA ASP A 41 -0.36 11.00 -10.34
C ASP A 41 -1.13 11.57 -11.54
N CYS A 42 -0.92 12.86 -11.88
CA CYS A 42 -1.58 13.49 -13.04
C CYS A 42 -1.30 12.73 -14.34
N TYR A 43 -0.05 12.45 -14.63
CA TYR A 43 0.31 11.72 -15.85
C TYR A 43 -0.07 10.25 -15.78
N PHE A 44 0.15 9.58 -14.65
CA PHE A 44 -0.12 8.16 -14.49
C PHE A 44 -1.60 7.80 -14.65
N PHE A 45 -2.48 8.64 -14.08
CA PHE A 45 -3.94 8.41 -14.13
C PHE A 45 -4.65 9.25 -15.22
N GLY A 46 -3.99 10.23 -15.81
CA GLY A 46 -4.59 11.16 -16.79
C GLY A 46 -5.47 12.21 -16.12
N LEU A 47 -5.06 12.77 -14.99
CA LEU A 47 -5.80 13.75 -14.21
C LEU A 47 -5.52 15.17 -14.75
N GLY A 48 -6.39 15.65 -15.65
CA GLY A 48 -6.26 16.97 -16.29
C GLY A 48 -5.17 17.03 -17.38
N VAL A 49 -4.58 15.91 -17.75
CA VAL A 49 -3.57 15.77 -18.82
C VAL A 49 -3.78 14.42 -19.53
N LYS A 50 -3.29 14.28 -20.75
CA LYS A 50 -3.30 12.98 -21.43
C LYS A 50 -2.50 11.97 -20.59
N ARG A 51 -3.12 10.81 -20.36
CA ARG A 51 -2.48 9.72 -19.61
C ARG A 51 -1.18 9.27 -20.28
N ASP A 52 -0.12 9.25 -19.50
CA ASP A 52 1.19 8.74 -19.86
C ASP A 52 1.85 8.10 -18.64
N MET A 53 1.81 6.75 -18.57
CA MET A 53 2.34 6.02 -17.41
C MET A 53 3.86 6.10 -17.33
N VAL A 54 4.57 6.21 -18.48
CA VAL A 54 6.03 6.31 -18.50
C VAL A 54 6.47 7.64 -17.91
N GLU A 55 5.81 8.73 -18.32
CA GLU A 55 6.06 10.06 -17.76
C GLU A 55 5.68 10.11 -16.27
N GLY A 56 4.53 9.51 -15.89
CA GLY A 56 4.11 9.41 -14.49
C GLY A 56 5.16 8.70 -13.61
N VAL A 57 5.70 7.57 -14.08
CA VAL A 57 6.78 6.84 -13.38
C VAL A 57 8.07 7.67 -13.31
N SER A 58 8.38 8.45 -14.35
CA SER A 58 9.54 9.35 -14.31
C SER A 58 9.42 10.37 -13.16
N TRP A 59 8.23 10.96 -12.97
CA TRP A 59 7.98 11.88 -11.88
C TRP A 59 7.94 11.19 -10.52
N TYR A 60 7.34 9.99 -10.40
CA TYR A 60 7.42 9.19 -9.17
C TYR A 60 8.86 8.90 -8.78
N ARG A 61 9.74 8.61 -9.75
CA ARG A 61 11.15 8.34 -9.49
C ARG A 61 11.85 9.56 -8.88
N LYS A 62 11.65 10.76 -9.45
CA LYS A 62 12.22 12.01 -8.91
C LYS A 62 11.75 12.25 -7.48
N ALA A 63 10.45 12.16 -7.22
CA ALA A 63 9.89 12.30 -5.89
C ALA A 63 10.40 11.24 -4.90
N ALA A 64 10.51 9.99 -5.33
CA ALA A 64 11.00 8.87 -4.52
C ALA A 64 12.48 9.03 -4.15
N GLU A 65 13.30 9.52 -5.09
CA GLU A 65 14.72 9.84 -4.87
C GLU A 65 14.88 11.02 -3.92
N ALA A 66 13.97 11.99 -3.96
CA ALA A 66 13.88 13.10 -3.00
C ALA A 66 13.32 12.67 -1.62
N GLY A 67 12.95 11.39 -1.45
CA GLY A 67 12.53 10.84 -0.16
C GLY A 67 11.02 10.77 0.06
N GLN A 68 10.19 11.22 -0.88
CA GLN A 68 8.72 11.22 -0.72
C GLN A 68 8.18 9.78 -0.60
N MET A 69 7.58 9.45 0.57
CA MET A 69 7.25 8.07 0.92
C MET A 69 6.15 7.45 0.06
N LYS A 70 5.13 8.23 -0.37
CA LYS A 70 4.06 7.73 -1.24
C LYS A 70 4.60 7.45 -2.64
N ALA A 71 5.50 8.31 -3.15
CA ALA A 71 6.16 8.09 -4.43
C ALA A 71 7.07 6.85 -4.40
N GLN A 72 7.78 6.61 -3.31
CA GLN A 72 8.57 5.38 -3.13
C GLN A 72 7.68 4.14 -3.17
N PHE A 73 6.52 4.18 -2.51
CA PHE A 73 5.56 3.09 -2.54
C PHE A 73 4.99 2.88 -3.95
N ASN A 74 4.53 3.94 -4.62
CA ASN A 74 3.96 3.87 -5.98
C ASN A 74 4.99 3.39 -7.00
N LEU A 75 6.23 3.88 -6.92
CA LEU A 75 7.32 3.42 -7.78
C LEU A 75 7.61 1.93 -7.57
N GLY A 76 7.58 1.46 -6.32
CA GLY A 76 7.64 0.03 -6.00
C GLY A 76 6.50 -0.75 -6.66
N GLY A 77 5.27 -0.24 -6.61
CA GLY A 77 4.12 -0.82 -7.31
C GLY A 77 4.30 -0.87 -8.82
N CYS A 78 4.82 0.20 -9.42
CA CYS A 78 5.11 0.25 -10.86
C CYS A 78 6.12 -0.83 -11.28
N PHE A 79 7.19 -1.03 -10.51
CA PHE A 79 8.15 -2.10 -10.75
C PHE A 79 7.55 -3.50 -10.55
N HIS A 80 6.68 -3.68 -9.56
CA HIS A 80 6.03 -4.96 -9.30
C HIS A 80 5.10 -5.39 -10.45
N GLU A 81 4.29 -4.46 -10.94
CA GLU A 81 3.26 -4.73 -11.95
C GLU A 81 3.72 -4.47 -13.41
N GLY A 82 4.90 -3.88 -13.61
CA GLY A 82 5.38 -3.51 -14.96
C GLY A 82 4.59 -2.34 -15.57
N MET A 83 4.16 -1.37 -14.76
CA MET A 83 3.36 -0.26 -15.25
C MET A 83 4.21 0.96 -15.56
N GLY A 84 4.31 1.29 -16.84
CA GLY A 84 5.15 2.40 -17.32
C GLY A 84 6.66 2.15 -17.18
N ILE A 85 7.07 0.95 -16.76
CA ILE A 85 8.46 0.51 -16.59
C ILE A 85 8.52 -1.01 -16.65
N GLU A 86 9.67 -1.58 -17.02
CA GLU A 86 9.89 -3.02 -17.00
C GLU A 86 9.76 -3.56 -15.56
N PRO A 87 9.09 -4.72 -15.38
CA PRO A 87 8.90 -5.29 -14.06
C PRO A 87 10.23 -5.75 -13.44
N ASP A 88 10.44 -5.36 -12.18
CA ASP A 88 11.58 -5.78 -11.35
C ASP A 88 11.15 -5.89 -9.90
N LEU A 89 10.86 -7.12 -9.45
CA LEU A 89 10.40 -7.36 -8.08
C LEU A 89 11.45 -6.94 -7.03
N MET A 90 12.74 -7.08 -7.34
CA MET A 90 13.80 -6.67 -6.41
C MET A 90 13.88 -5.14 -6.29
N ALA A 91 13.66 -4.41 -7.40
CA ALA A 91 13.53 -2.96 -7.37
C ALA A 91 12.28 -2.55 -6.57
N ALA A 92 11.15 -3.22 -6.77
CA ALA A 92 9.92 -2.98 -6.01
C ALA A 92 10.17 -3.09 -4.50
N ILE A 93 10.78 -4.20 -4.06
CA ILE A 93 11.10 -4.44 -2.65
C ILE A 93 12.06 -3.38 -2.09
N ARG A 94 13.07 -2.95 -2.85
CA ARG A 94 13.98 -1.88 -2.43
C ARG A 94 13.23 -0.57 -2.16
N TRP A 95 12.30 -0.21 -3.03
CA TRP A 95 11.51 1.00 -2.88
C TRP A 95 10.48 0.89 -1.76
N TRP A 96 9.78 -0.25 -1.65
CA TRP A 96 8.87 -0.49 -0.52
C TRP A 96 9.59 -0.47 0.83
N ARG A 97 10.82 -0.99 0.93
CA ARG A 97 11.61 -0.91 2.17
C ARG A 97 11.93 0.53 2.55
N LYS A 98 12.28 1.39 1.59
CA LYS A 98 12.50 2.83 1.86
C LYS A 98 11.24 3.50 2.40
N SER A 99 10.11 3.27 1.77
CA SER A 99 8.81 3.78 2.18
C SER A 99 8.38 3.23 3.55
N ALA A 100 8.51 1.92 3.76
CA ALA A 100 8.18 1.26 5.04
C ALA A 100 9.07 1.72 6.20
N GLY A 101 10.31 2.09 5.91
CA GLY A 101 11.25 2.69 6.87
C GLY A 101 10.84 4.09 7.33
N GLN A 102 9.96 4.76 6.57
CA GLN A 102 9.33 6.02 6.93
C GLN A 102 7.93 5.83 7.55
N ASP A 103 7.67 4.63 8.06
CA ASP A 103 6.39 4.23 8.69
C ASP A 103 5.16 4.30 7.76
N TYR A 104 5.33 4.24 6.43
CA TYR A 104 4.20 4.19 5.52
C TYR A 104 3.52 2.81 5.56
N ALA A 105 2.32 2.74 6.14
CA ALA A 105 1.60 1.49 6.40
C ALA A 105 1.36 0.63 5.15
N PRO A 106 0.96 1.17 3.97
CA PRO A 106 0.82 0.37 2.77
C PRO A 106 2.13 -0.33 2.35
N ALA A 107 3.27 0.34 2.46
CA ALA A 107 4.57 -0.26 2.15
C ALA A 107 4.96 -1.34 3.17
N GLN A 108 4.65 -1.15 4.45
CA GLN A 108 4.85 -2.17 5.49
C GLN A 108 4.04 -3.43 5.19
N ILE A 109 2.79 -3.29 4.69
CA ILE A 109 1.97 -4.43 4.26
C ILE A 109 2.62 -5.15 3.08
N SER A 110 3.07 -4.40 2.06
CA SER A 110 3.72 -5.02 0.89
C SER A 110 4.97 -5.81 1.26
N ILE A 111 5.80 -5.29 2.17
CA ILE A 111 6.96 -6.02 2.71
C ILE A 111 6.51 -7.24 3.52
N GLY A 112 5.45 -7.11 4.32
CA GLY A 112 4.84 -8.24 5.04
C GLY A 112 4.38 -9.34 4.09
N ASP A 113 3.68 -8.99 3.00
CA ASP A 113 3.24 -9.91 1.96
C ASP A 113 4.45 -10.63 1.31
N CYS A 114 5.54 -9.91 1.03
CA CYS A 114 6.75 -10.52 0.48
C CYS A 114 7.32 -11.61 1.40
N TYR A 115 7.36 -11.39 2.71
CA TYR A 115 7.83 -12.38 3.67
C TYR A 115 6.84 -13.53 3.87
N ILE A 116 5.53 -13.25 3.99
CA ILE A 116 4.49 -14.28 4.17
C ILE A 116 4.49 -15.28 3.01
N PHE A 117 4.59 -14.77 1.78
CA PHE A 117 4.44 -15.56 0.56
C PHE A 117 5.77 -15.93 -0.11
N GLY A 118 6.92 -15.52 0.42
CA GLY A 118 8.22 -15.79 -0.19
C GLY A 118 8.42 -15.11 -1.54
N LYS A 119 7.78 -13.95 -1.78
CA LYS A 119 7.86 -13.24 -3.06
C LYS A 119 9.08 -12.31 -3.09
N GLY A 120 10.14 -12.72 -3.79
CA GLY A 120 11.38 -11.97 -3.91
C GLY A 120 12.23 -11.91 -2.63
N LEU A 121 11.75 -12.45 -1.52
CA LEU A 121 12.46 -12.63 -0.26
C LEU A 121 12.32 -14.09 0.19
N ALA A 122 13.27 -14.58 0.99
CA ALA A 122 13.10 -15.87 1.66
C ALA A 122 11.83 -15.81 2.53
N GLN A 123 10.99 -16.83 2.42
CA GLN A 123 9.76 -16.89 3.21
C GLN A 123 10.09 -16.88 4.70
N ASP A 124 9.48 -15.95 5.43
CA ASP A 124 9.54 -15.85 6.89
C ASP A 124 8.21 -15.27 7.39
N GLU A 125 7.30 -16.18 7.72
CA GLU A 125 5.95 -15.78 8.16
C GLU A 125 5.99 -14.97 9.47
N GLN A 126 6.96 -15.22 10.36
CA GLN A 126 7.08 -14.46 11.61
C GLN A 126 7.50 -13.01 11.32
N GLU A 127 8.46 -12.81 10.41
CA GLU A 127 8.87 -11.49 10.00
C GLU A 127 7.73 -10.77 9.27
N GLY A 128 6.97 -11.45 8.41
CA GLY A 128 5.79 -10.90 7.75
C GLY A 128 4.74 -10.40 8.76
N VAL A 129 4.47 -11.18 9.82
CA VAL A 129 3.59 -10.76 10.91
C VAL A 129 4.13 -9.54 11.66
N ARG A 130 5.44 -9.43 11.86
CA ARG A 130 6.03 -8.23 12.49
C ARG A 130 5.73 -6.97 11.67
N TRP A 131 5.85 -7.06 10.35
CA TRP A 131 5.52 -5.95 9.45
C TRP A 131 4.03 -5.60 9.49
N TYR A 132 3.14 -6.60 9.48
CA TYR A 132 1.70 -6.34 9.63
C TYR A 132 1.36 -5.68 10.97
N ARG A 133 2.03 -6.08 12.07
CA ARG A 133 1.84 -5.44 13.39
C ARG A 133 2.24 -3.97 13.37
N LYS A 134 3.35 -3.60 12.70
CA LYS A 134 3.74 -2.19 12.55
C LYS A 134 2.65 -1.37 11.85
N ALA A 135 2.15 -1.86 10.72
CA ALA A 135 1.08 -1.19 9.99
C ALA A 135 -0.25 -1.15 10.78
N ALA A 136 -0.59 -2.24 11.50
CA ALA A 136 -1.81 -2.31 12.29
C ALA A 136 -1.77 -1.40 13.54
N ALA A 137 -0.59 -1.15 14.10
CA ALA A 137 -0.39 -0.19 15.19
C ALA A 137 -0.72 1.25 14.78
N GLN A 138 -0.65 1.56 13.48
CA GLN A 138 -1.09 2.83 12.89
C GLN A 138 -2.60 2.86 12.62
N ASN A 139 -3.34 1.89 13.15
CA ASN A 139 -4.78 1.72 12.93
C ASN A 139 -5.16 1.48 11.45
N TYR A 140 -4.27 0.95 10.63
CA TYR A 140 -4.52 0.72 9.21
C TYR A 140 -5.38 -0.54 9.00
N PRO A 141 -6.61 -0.42 8.45
CA PRO A 141 -7.59 -1.52 8.47
C PRO A 141 -7.16 -2.73 7.63
N ALA A 142 -6.44 -2.53 6.51
CA ALA A 142 -5.93 -3.63 5.72
C ALA A 142 -4.90 -4.47 6.50
N ALA A 143 -4.02 -3.82 7.29
CA ALA A 143 -3.06 -4.53 8.13
C ALA A 143 -3.73 -5.29 9.28
N GLN A 144 -4.77 -4.72 9.87
CA GLN A 144 -5.58 -5.40 10.89
C GLN A 144 -6.24 -6.64 10.30
N HIS A 145 -6.80 -6.55 9.09
CA HIS A 145 -7.34 -7.70 8.37
C HIS A 145 -6.28 -8.77 8.11
N ARG A 146 -5.08 -8.38 7.62
CA ARG A 146 -3.95 -9.31 7.39
C ARG A 146 -3.54 -10.03 8.68
N LEU A 147 -3.49 -9.32 9.81
CA LEU A 147 -3.24 -9.95 11.11
C LEU A 147 -4.35 -10.92 11.52
N GLY A 148 -5.62 -10.56 11.27
CA GLY A 148 -6.74 -11.46 11.46
C GLY A 148 -6.55 -12.77 10.69
N ASN A 149 -6.16 -12.68 9.42
CA ASN A 149 -5.85 -13.85 8.59
C ASN A 149 -4.69 -14.69 9.17
N CYS A 150 -3.63 -14.01 9.64
CA CYS A 150 -2.49 -14.72 10.25
C CYS A 150 -2.91 -15.55 11.47
N TYR A 151 -3.72 -14.98 12.37
CA TYR A 151 -4.24 -15.70 13.52
C TYR A 151 -5.27 -16.78 13.14
N TYR A 152 -6.10 -16.54 12.14
CA TYR A 152 -7.08 -17.50 11.65
C TYR A 152 -6.42 -18.76 11.06
N HIS A 153 -5.36 -18.57 10.26
CA HIS A 153 -4.65 -19.69 9.61
C HIS A 153 -3.49 -20.25 10.43
N GLY A 154 -2.98 -19.49 11.40
CA GLY A 154 -1.76 -19.85 12.13
C GLY A 154 -0.47 -19.54 11.36
N GLN A 155 -0.50 -18.52 10.47
CA GLN A 155 0.65 -18.11 9.67
C GLN A 155 1.57 -17.19 10.48
N GLY A 156 2.79 -17.63 10.76
CA GLY A 156 3.78 -16.87 11.55
C GLY A 156 3.40 -16.62 13.00
N VAL A 157 2.23 -17.09 13.43
CA VAL A 157 1.71 -17.05 14.80
C VAL A 157 0.95 -18.33 15.10
N ARG A 158 0.79 -18.66 16.41
CA ARG A 158 -0.11 -19.73 16.79
C ARG A 158 -1.55 -19.39 16.35
N LYS A 159 -2.23 -20.37 15.74
CA LYS A 159 -3.65 -20.24 15.37
C LYS A 159 -4.50 -19.85 16.59
N ASP A 160 -5.27 -18.79 16.47
CA ASP A 160 -6.13 -18.26 17.53
C ASP A 160 -7.34 -17.53 16.93
N LEU A 161 -8.49 -18.20 16.94
CA LEU A 161 -9.72 -17.66 16.36
C LEU A 161 -10.22 -16.43 17.11
N ALA A 162 -10.05 -16.37 18.44
CA ALA A 162 -10.49 -15.22 19.23
C ALA A 162 -9.67 -13.97 18.86
N GLN A 163 -8.36 -14.11 18.69
CA GLN A 163 -7.50 -13.03 18.20
C GLN A 163 -7.86 -12.64 16.77
N ALA A 164 -8.14 -13.59 15.88
CA ALA A 164 -8.56 -13.30 14.51
C ALA A 164 -9.82 -12.44 14.48
N ILE A 165 -10.86 -12.82 15.25
CA ILE A 165 -12.11 -12.06 15.37
C ILE A 165 -11.86 -10.64 15.90
N GLN A 166 -11.02 -10.49 16.92
CA GLN A 166 -10.70 -9.17 17.46
C GLN A 166 -10.05 -8.25 16.41
N TRP A 167 -9.12 -8.78 15.61
CA TRP A 167 -8.49 -8.02 14.54
C TRP A 167 -9.45 -7.69 13.40
N TYR A 168 -10.30 -8.65 13.00
CA TYR A 168 -11.34 -8.39 11.99
C TYR A 168 -12.35 -7.35 12.47
N ARG A 169 -12.78 -7.37 13.74
CA ARG A 169 -13.68 -6.35 14.29
C ARG A 169 -13.06 -4.94 14.23
N LYS A 170 -11.77 -4.80 14.55
CA LYS A 170 -11.08 -3.51 14.44
C LYS A 170 -11.09 -2.97 13.02
N ALA A 171 -10.83 -3.82 12.03
CA ALA A 171 -10.87 -3.43 10.63
C ALA A 171 -12.31 -3.17 10.14
N ALA A 172 -13.26 -4.01 10.54
CA ALA A 172 -14.68 -3.89 10.16
C ALA A 172 -15.31 -2.60 10.70
N ALA A 173 -14.97 -2.19 11.92
CA ALA A 173 -15.41 -0.93 12.52
C ALA A 173 -14.95 0.31 11.73
N GLN A 174 -13.92 0.17 10.90
CA GLN A 174 -13.44 1.20 9.97
C GLN A 174 -14.05 1.04 8.56
N GLY A 175 -15.05 0.19 8.39
CA GLY A 175 -15.70 -0.05 7.10
C GLY A 175 -14.96 -1.01 6.18
N TYR A 176 -13.94 -1.76 6.69
CA TYR A 176 -13.19 -2.69 5.85
C TYR A 176 -14.02 -3.92 5.45
N GLN A 177 -14.55 -3.89 4.23
CA GLN A 177 -15.52 -4.88 3.75
C GLN A 177 -15.05 -6.33 3.82
N ALA A 178 -13.76 -6.59 3.58
CA ALA A 178 -13.23 -7.96 3.67
C ALA A 178 -13.32 -8.52 5.10
N SER A 179 -13.10 -7.67 6.11
CA SER A 179 -13.24 -8.07 7.52
C SER A 179 -14.69 -8.25 7.92
N GLN A 180 -15.60 -7.40 7.44
CA GLN A 180 -17.04 -7.59 7.66
C GLN A 180 -17.53 -8.92 7.08
N ARG A 181 -17.05 -9.29 5.87
CA ARG A 181 -17.36 -10.61 5.28
C ARG A 181 -16.80 -11.75 6.10
N ALA A 182 -15.53 -11.66 6.52
CA ALA A 182 -14.90 -12.69 7.34
C ALA A 182 -15.65 -12.91 8.67
N LEU A 183 -16.10 -11.84 9.33
CA LEU A 183 -16.89 -11.95 10.57
C LEU A 183 -18.25 -12.64 10.36
N ARG A 184 -18.96 -12.30 9.29
CA ARG A 184 -20.23 -12.98 8.92
C ARG A 184 -20.03 -14.47 8.65
N GLU A 185 -18.97 -14.86 7.94
CA GLU A 185 -18.60 -16.24 7.68
C GLU A 185 -18.26 -17.02 8.97
N LEU A 186 -17.77 -16.33 9.98
CA LEU A 186 -17.48 -16.90 11.30
C LEU A 186 -18.69 -16.91 12.26
N GLY A 187 -19.86 -16.43 11.82
CA GLY A 187 -21.06 -16.34 12.63
C GLY A 187 -20.99 -15.25 13.72
N ASP A 188 -20.12 -14.28 13.55
CA ASP A 188 -19.96 -13.14 14.46
C ASP A 188 -20.86 -11.98 14.00
N GLU A 189 -22.15 -12.05 14.36
CA GLU A 189 -23.18 -11.10 13.93
C GLU A 189 -23.10 -9.72 14.63
N GLY A 190 -22.08 -9.48 15.47
CA GLY A 190 -21.87 -8.22 16.17
C GLY A 190 -21.12 -7.14 15.36
N ALA A 191 -21.09 -7.22 14.03
CA ALA A 191 -20.29 -6.37 13.15
C ALA A 191 -21.12 -5.37 12.30
N ASP A 192 -22.38 -5.09 12.69
CA ASP A 192 -23.23 -4.05 12.08
C ASP A 192 -23.07 -2.68 12.76
#